data_aee1bb645420f94afa8ec68b4a6c1e22
#
_entry.id   aee1bb645420f94afa8ec68b4a6c1e22
#
_cell.length_a   1.000
_cell.length_b   1.000
_cell.length_c   1.000
_cell.angle_alpha   90.00
_cell.angle_beta   90.00
_cell.angle_gamma   90.00
#
_symmetry.space_group_name_H-M   'P 1'
#
loop_
_entity.id
_entity.type
_entity.pdbx_description
1 polymer ?
#
loop_
_entity_poly.entity_id
_entity_poly.type
_entity_poly.pdbx_seq_one_letter_code
_entity_poly.pdbx_strand_id
1 'polypeptide(L)'
;MSEFGSASSNFRAVLLSVGALVGMSLVQAADYDCLIEPYQSLEISSAVTGVVDKVNVKRGDRVGKGQVVFTLESNVEAAAAELAKFKSQSLGAIKTAQSKIEFTQKKYDRRKEMAAENLTSKQERDDAESELRLAEAELLAAKESREQAALEFKQQSSALALRTVRSTIDGVVVDQMLYTGETAEPGGKKPVLKLAQLDPLKVRVMLPMAVFGKLKLGQVVELSPEHAPQTKLQATVRHTDKVLDAASGTHMVFLDLPNKTLNTPAGTKCKAHLDF
;
A
#
# COMPACT_ATOMS: atom_id res chain seq x y z
N MET A 1 -69.85 -87.30 -32.92
CA MET A 1 -70.26 -87.33 -31.50
C MET A 1 -69.40 -86.22 -30.89
N SER A 2 -69.99 -85.06 -30.80
CA SER A 2 -70.39 -84.36 -29.57
C SER A 2 -69.18 -84.04 -28.68
N GLU A 3 -68.89 -82.88 -28.18
CA GLU A 3 -69.79 -81.74 -27.85
C GLU A 3 -68.98 -80.48 -27.58
N PHE A 4 -69.56 -79.40 -27.75
CA PHE A 4 -69.53 -78.07 -27.25
C PHE A 4 -68.81 -77.80 -25.91
N GLY A 5 -68.20 -76.62 -25.81
CA GLY A 5 -67.85 -75.95 -24.55
C GLY A 5 -67.14 -74.60 -24.69
N SER A 6 -67.91 -73.64 -24.90
CA SER A 6 -68.02 -72.32 -24.26
C SER A 6 -66.80 -71.47 -24.11
N ALA A 7 -66.89 -70.26 -24.71
CA ALA A 7 -66.05 -69.05 -24.58
C ALA A 7 -66.12 -68.45 -23.16
N SER A 8 -65.01 -67.89 -22.71
CA SER A 8 -65.03 -66.76 -21.77
C SER A 8 -63.88 -65.83 -22.03
N SER A 9 -64.26 -64.67 -22.42
CA SER A 9 -63.48 -63.47 -22.64
C SER A 9 -62.87 -62.99 -21.33
N ASN A 10 -61.56 -62.79 -21.31
CA ASN A 10 -60.88 -61.96 -20.27
C ASN A 10 -60.06 -60.92 -20.88
N PHE A 11 -60.61 -59.67 -20.92
CA PHE A 11 -59.99 -58.46 -21.19
C PHE A 11 -59.02 -58.13 -20.06
N ARG A 12 -57.73 -58.24 -20.29
CA ARG A 12 -56.69 -57.71 -19.39
C ARG A 12 -56.26 -56.36 -19.87
N ALA A 13 -56.62 -55.30 -19.13
CA ALA A 13 -56.14 -53.94 -19.29
C ALA A 13 -54.65 -53.93 -18.97
N VAL A 14 -53.85 -53.49 -19.98
CA VAL A 14 -52.42 -53.24 -19.80
C VAL A 14 -52.30 -51.76 -19.34
N LEU A 15 -51.97 -51.55 -18.06
CA LEU A 15 -51.60 -50.26 -17.49
C LEU A 15 -50.18 -49.96 -17.95
N LEU A 16 -50.03 -49.04 -18.89
CA LEU A 16 -48.76 -48.38 -19.25
C LEU A 16 -48.35 -47.42 -18.12
N SER A 17 -47.47 -47.83 -17.25
CA SER A 17 -46.78 -46.96 -16.29
C SER A 17 -45.69 -46.15 -17.04
N VAL A 18 -45.98 -44.89 -17.32
CA VAL A 18 -44.95 -43.90 -17.78
C VAL A 18 -44.08 -43.57 -16.59
N GLY A 19 -42.93 -44.22 -16.49
CA GLY A 19 -41.89 -43.88 -15.55
C GLY A 19 -41.23 -42.58 -15.94
N ALA A 20 -41.50 -41.50 -15.19
CA ALA A 20 -40.76 -40.23 -15.31
C ALA A 20 -39.32 -40.47 -14.88
N LEU A 21 -38.39 -40.61 -15.83
CA LEU A 21 -36.95 -40.51 -15.58
C LEU A 21 -36.65 -39.06 -15.23
N VAL A 22 -36.59 -38.78 -13.92
CA VAL A 22 -35.95 -37.55 -13.42
C VAL A 22 -34.45 -37.69 -13.72
N GLY A 23 -34.01 -37.04 -14.77
CA GLY A 23 -32.59 -36.93 -15.11
C GLY A 23 -31.87 -36.14 -13.98
N MET A 24 -31.28 -36.87 -13.02
CA MET A 24 -30.28 -36.32 -12.14
C MET A 24 -29.10 -35.90 -13.01
N SER A 25 -28.96 -34.59 -13.30
CA SER A 25 -27.75 -34.05 -13.87
C SER A 25 -26.63 -34.31 -12.87
N LEU A 26 -25.76 -35.26 -13.18
CA LEU A 26 -24.51 -35.47 -12.47
C LEU A 26 -23.69 -34.20 -12.64
N VAL A 27 -23.65 -33.36 -11.61
CA VAL A 27 -22.70 -32.25 -11.50
C VAL A 27 -21.32 -32.93 -11.47
N GLN A 28 -20.60 -32.86 -12.55
CA GLN A 28 -19.28 -33.45 -12.70
C GLN A 28 -18.29 -32.46 -12.07
N ALA A 29 -17.88 -32.72 -10.83
CA ALA A 29 -16.76 -32.04 -10.21
C ALA A 29 -15.50 -32.34 -11.03
N ALA A 30 -14.83 -31.30 -11.46
CA ALA A 30 -13.59 -31.40 -12.21
C ALA A 30 -12.45 -30.74 -11.45
N ASP A 31 -11.31 -31.42 -11.42
CA ASP A 31 -10.09 -30.94 -10.78
C ASP A 31 -9.23 -30.17 -11.77
N TYR A 32 -8.90 -28.95 -11.42
CA TYR A 32 -8.04 -28.09 -12.24
C TYR A 32 -6.74 -27.75 -11.51
N ASP A 33 -5.66 -27.66 -12.28
CA ASP A 33 -4.36 -27.30 -11.73
C ASP A 33 -4.37 -25.85 -11.25
N CYS A 34 -3.81 -25.64 -10.07
CA CYS A 34 -3.63 -24.33 -9.50
C CYS A 34 -2.26 -24.16 -8.85
N LEU A 35 -1.88 -22.89 -8.66
CA LEU A 35 -0.63 -22.49 -8.01
C LEU A 35 -0.93 -21.46 -6.93
N ILE A 36 -0.54 -21.77 -5.70
CA ILE A 36 -0.62 -20.86 -4.56
C ILE A 36 0.63 -19.99 -4.55
N GLU A 37 0.47 -18.69 -4.71
CA GLU A 37 1.57 -17.72 -4.80
C GLU A 37 1.45 -16.68 -3.68
N PRO A 38 2.55 -15.96 -3.32
CA PRO A 38 2.42 -14.76 -2.51
C PRO A 38 1.45 -13.79 -3.19
N TYR A 39 0.67 -13.05 -2.40
CA TYR A 39 -0.20 -12.00 -2.96
C TYR A 39 0.59 -11.01 -3.78
N GLN A 40 1.71 -10.57 -3.24
CA GLN A 40 2.74 -9.79 -3.93
C GLN A 40 4.11 -10.05 -3.31
N SER A 41 5.15 -9.87 -4.13
CA SER A 41 6.55 -9.89 -3.69
C SER A 41 7.18 -8.56 -4.03
N LEU A 42 7.86 -7.95 -3.06
CA LEU A 42 8.50 -6.65 -3.21
C LEU A 42 10.00 -6.76 -2.93
N GLU A 43 10.78 -6.13 -3.76
CA GLU A 43 12.19 -5.91 -3.55
C GLU A 43 12.38 -4.51 -2.98
N ILE A 44 12.84 -4.45 -1.72
CA ILE A 44 13.03 -3.21 -1.00
C ILE A 44 14.45 -2.72 -1.20
N SER A 45 14.57 -1.60 -1.91
CA SER A 45 15.82 -0.88 -2.15
C SER A 45 15.81 0.47 -1.42
N SER A 46 16.94 1.14 -1.38
CA SER A 46 17.02 2.52 -0.91
C SER A 46 16.53 3.50 -1.97
N ALA A 47 15.93 4.60 -1.54
CA ALA A 47 15.60 5.73 -2.42
C ALA A 47 16.80 6.65 -2.69
N VAL A 48 17.86 6.52 -1.88
CA VAL A 48 19.10 7.32 -1.97
C VAL A 48 20.32 6.41 -1.82
N THR A 49 21.44 6.80 -2.39
CA THR A 49 22.71 6.09 -2.19
C THR A 49 23.21 6.31 -0.76
N GLY A 50 23.65 5.24 -0.11
CA GLY A 50 24.23 5.31 1.21
C GLY A 50 24.68 3.94 1.73
N VAL A 51 25.52 3.97 2.77
CA VAL A 51 25.97 2.76 3.46
C VAL A 51 24.86 2.26 4.38
N VAL A 52 24.56 0.97 4.36
CA VAL A 52 23.62 0.33 5.28
C VAL A 52 24.21 0.38 6.70
N ASP A 53 23.59 1.15 7.57
CA ASP A 53 23.98 1.27 8.98
C ASP A 53 23.47 0.06 9.77
N LYS A 54 22.17 -0.26 9.65
CA LYS A 54 21.57 -1.37 10.38
C LYS A 54 20.41 -1.99 9.60
N VAL A 55 20.37 -3.33 9.58
CA VAL A 55 19.19 -4.10 9.14
C VAL A 55 18.46 -4.61 10.38
N ASN A 56 17.20 -4.19 10.57
CA ASN A 56 16.41 -4.45 11.77
C ASN A 56 15.60 -5.74 11.71
N VAL A 57 15.64 -6.45 10.61
CA VAL A 57 14.85 -7.66 10.35
C VAL A 57 15.73 -8.74 9.71
N LYS A 58 15.35 -10.00 9.88
CA LYS A 58 16.06 -11.17 9.34
C LYS A 58 15.12 -11.99 8.46
N ARG A 59 15.68 -12.85 7.63
CA ARG A 59 14.92 -13.82 6.85
C ARG A 59 13.98 -14.63 7.77
N GLY A 60 12.72 -14.72 7.38
CA GLY A 60 11.66 -15.36 8.15
C GLY A 60 10.88 -14.44 9.10
N ASP A 61 11.37 -13.25 9.40
CA ASP A 61 10.67 -12.32 10.27
C ASP A 61 9.39 -11.79 9.63
N ARG A 62 8.35 -11.60 10.44
CA ARG A 62 7.15 -10.88 10.06
C ARG A 62 7.39 -9.38 10.18
N VAL A 63 6.95 -8.63 9.22
CA VAL A 63 7.02 -7.16 9.18
C VAL A 63 5.66 -6.56 8.94
N GLY A 64 5.36 -5.50 9.68
CA GLY A 64 4.16 -4.71 9.49
C GLY A 64 4.42 -3.52 8.55
N LYS A 65 3.37 -3.06 7.86
CA LYS A 65 3.40 -1.83 7.07
C LYS A 65 3.83 -0.64 7.95
N GLY A 66 4.82 0.13 7.48
CA GLY A 66 5.41 1.26 8.23
C GLY A 66 6.53 0.87 9.20
N GLN A 67 6.75 -0.41 9.46
CA GLN A 67 7.87 -0.88 10.29
C GLN A 67 9.21 -0.56 9.62
N VAL A 68 10.18 -0.06 10.40
CA VAL A 68 11.55 0.19 9.92
C VAL A 68 12.24 -1.14 9.64
N VAL A 69 12.64 -1.36 8.40
CA VAL A 69 13.32 -2.60 7.97
C VAL A 69 14.84 -2.46 7.95
N PHE A 70 15.34 -1.30 7.52
CA PHE A 70 16.76 -0.97 7.64
C PHE A 70 16.96 0.55 7.67
N THR A 71 18.16 0.98 8.09
CA THR A 71 18.61 2.36 8.10
C THR A 71 19.92 2.50 7.33
N LEU A 72 20.11 3.65 6.71
CA LEU A 72 21.38 4.06 6.15
C LEU A 72 22.11 4.98 7.12
N GLU A 73 23.42 5.07 7.01
CA GLU A 73 24.20 6.08 7.70
C GLU A 73 23.66 7.49 7.40
N SER A 74 23.41 8.27 8.44
CA SER A 74 22.65 9.52 8.34
C SER A 74 23.18 10.65 9.23
N ASN A 75 24.42 10.54 9.73
CA ASN A 75 24.98 11.52 10.65
C ASN A 75 25.02 12.93 10.08
N VAL A 76 25.35 13.06 8.79
CA VAL A 76 25.42 14.36 8.10
C VAL A 76 24.03 14.97 7.93
N GLU A 77 23.07 14.18 7.47
CA GLU A 77 21.68 14.62 7.29
C GLU A 77 21.01 14.94 8.62
N ALA A 78 21.30 14.19 9.67
CA ALA A 78 20.79 14.46 11.01
C ALA A 78 21.30 15.81 11.53
N ALA A 79 22.61 16.08 11.40
CA ALA A 79 23.20 17.36 11.81
C ALA A 79 22.65 18.53 10.97
N ALA A 80 22.47 18.35 9.66
CA ALA A 80 21.89 19.37 8.78
C ALA A 80 20.43 19.68 9.15
N ALA A 81 19.63 18.65 9.42
CA ALA A 81 18.24 18.82 9.86
C ALA A 81 18.14 19.51 11.22
N GLU A 82 19.03 19.20 12.17
CA GLU A 82 19.08 19.85 13.48
C GLU A 82 19.45 21.34 13.36
N LEU A 83 20.45 21.68 12.55
CA LEU A 83 20.83 23.07 12.29
C LEU A 83 19.68 23.85 11.66
N ALA A 84 19.03 23.29 10.63
CA ALA A 84 17.88 23.91 9.97
C ALA A 84 16.70 24.08 10.93
N LYS A 85 16.46 23.10 11.81
CA LYS A 85 15.46 23.20 12.89
C LYS A 85 15.74 24.37 13.81
N PHE A 86 16.98 24.53 14.28
CA PHE A 86 17.37 25.64 15.13
C PHE A 86 17.11 26.99 14.46
N LYS A 87 17.51 27.15 13.20
CA LYS A 87 17.26 28.37 12.42
C LYS A 87 15.77 28.68 12.33
N SER A 88 14.93 27.68 12.01
CA SER A 88 13.48 27.84 11.86
C SER A 88 12.76 28.26 13.16
N GLN A 89 13.34 27.93 14.30
CA GLN A 89 12.79 28.25 15.61
C GLN A 89 13.31 29.58 16.19
N SER A 90 14.33 30.18 15.56
CA SER A 90 14.93 31.42 16.02
C SER A 90 13.93 32.58 15.92
N LEU A 91 13.76 33.32 17.01
CA LEU A 91 12.87 34.47 17.11
C LEU A 91 13.63 35.80 17.31
N GLY A 92 14.96 35.76 17.37
CA GLY A 92 15.77 36.93 17.69
C GLY A 92 15.51 38.11 16.77
N ALA A 93 15.62 37.91 15.44
CA ALA A 93 15.38 38.93 14.45
C ALA A 93 13.98 39.55 14.53
N ILE A 94 12.94 38.72 14.71
CA ILE A 94 11.56 39.18 14.84
C ILE A 94 11.38 40.05 16.10
N LYS A 95 11.93 39.62 17.25
CA LYS A 95 11.83 40.39 18.50
C LYS A 95 12.56 41.74 18.38
N THR A 96 13.75 41.76 17.76
CA THR A 96 14.47 43.00 17.51
C THR A 96 13.67 43.94 16.64
N ALA A 97 13.10 43.45 15.53
CA ALA A 97 12.26 44.25 14.64
C ALA A 97 10.98 44.76 15.32
N GLN A 98 10.36 43.93 16.16
CA GLN A 98 9.20 44.36 16.98
C GLN A 98 9.53 45.48 17.94
N SER A 99 10.64 45.37 18.67
CA SER A 99 11.10 46.43 19.58
C SER A 99 11.42 47.74 18.82
N LYS A 100 11.95 47.63 17.60
CA LYS A 100 12.20 48.78 16.73
C LYS A 100 10.90 49.47 16.32
N ILE A 101 9.87 48.72 15.94
CA ILE A 101 8.53 49.25 15.64
C ILE A 101 7.96 50.00 16.87
N GLU A 102 8.00 49.38 18.06
CA GLU A 102 7.50 50.06 19.27
C GLU A 102 8.19 51.37 19.54
N PHE A 103 9.48 51.45 19.32
CA PHE A 103 10.26 52.67 19.48
C PHE A 103 9.89 53.72 18.43
N THR A 104 9.87 53.35 17.14
CA THR A 104 9.57 54.29 16.03
C THR A 104 8.11 54.74 16.07
N GLN A 105 7.17 53.87 16.48
CA GLN A 105 5.75 54.24 16.70
C GLN A 105 5.64 55.35 17.75
N LYS A 106 6.24 55.16 18.94
CA LYS A 106 6.23 56.20 19.99
C LYS A 106 6.89 57.49 19.55
N LYS A 107 7.91 57.44 18.71
CA LYS A 107 8.55 58.62 18.13
C LYS A 107 7.63 59.34 17.16
N TYR A 108 6.96 58.59 16.26
CA TYR A 108 6.01 59.14 15.29
C TYR A 108 4.80 59.80 16.03
N ASP A 109 4.20 59.13 17.02
CA ASP A 109 3.06 59.64 17.75
C ASP A 109 3.38 60.98 18.43
N ARG A 110 4.53 61.08 19.10
CA ARG A 110 4.99 62.37 19.70
C ARG A 110 5.20 63.46 18.65
N ARG A 111 5.83 63.14 17.48
CA ARG A 111 6.04 64.14 16.41
C ARG A 111 4.72 64.58 15.78
N LYS A 112 3.78 63.69 15.65
CA LYS A 112 2.42 63.96 15.15
C LYS A 112 1.67 64.93 16.08
N GLU A 113 1.68 64.69 17.39
CA GLU A 113 1.09 65.56 18.37
C GLU A 113 1.74 66.97 18.37
N MET A 114 3.06 67.04 18.42
CA MET A 114 3.80 68.32 18.36
C MET A 114 3.56 69.08 17.05
N ALA A 115 3.42 68.40 15.92
CA ALA A 115 3.12 69.06 14.63
C ALA A 115 1.69 69.61 14.60
N ALA A 116 0.74 68.96 15.27
CA ALA A 116 -0.65 69.44 15.40
C ALA A 116 -0.73 70.73 16.24
N GLU A 117 0.17 70.86 17.22
CA GLU A 117 0.32 72.07 18.05
C GLU A 117 1.25 73.11 17.45
N ASN A 118 1.77 72.92 16.22
CA ASN A 118 2.78 73.77 15.53
C ASN A 118 4.10 73.88 16.30
N LEU A 119 4.46 72.92 17.13
CA LEU A 119 5.72 72.88 17.89
C LEU A 119 6.87 72.17 17.14
N THR A 120 6.58 71.56 15.99
CA THR A 120 7.58 70.95 15.12
C THR A 120 7.19 71.08 13.65
N SER A 121 8.13 70.81 12.72
CA SER A 121 7.87 70.92 11.28
C SER A 121 7.10 69.69 10.75
N LYS A 122 6.34 69.90 9.66
CA LYS A 122 5.69 68.80 8.94
C LYS A 122 6.70 67.76 8.45
N GLN A 123 7.90 68.25 8.05
CA GLN A 123 8.98 67.37 7.59
C GLN A 123 9.44 66.43 8.70
N GLU A 124 9.63 66.87 9.93
CA GLU A 124 10.03 65.97 11.04
C GLU A 124 8.98 64.92 11.39
N ARG A 125 7.69 65.21 11.20
CA ARG A 125 6.62 64.23 11.32
C ARG A 125 6.71 63.18 10.19
N ASP A 126 6.87 63.64 8.94
CA ASP A 126 6.94 62.79 7.74
C ASP A 126 8.21 61.90 7.76
N ASP A 127 9.32 62.40 8.29
CA ASP A 127 10.54 61.62 8.52
C ASP A 127 10.30 60.51 9.55
N ALA A 128 9.63 60.85 10.68
CA ALA A 128 9.28 59.85 11.71
C ALA A 128 8.31 58.78 11.18
N GLU A 129 7.37 59.16 10.33
CA GLU A 129 6.45 58.23 9.68
C GLU A 129 7.21 57.29 8.73
N SER A 130 8.19 57.79 7.99
CA SER A 130 9.03 57.00 7.08
C SER A 130 9.91 55.99 7.83
N GLU A 131 10.46 56.40 9.01
CA GLU A 131 11.20 55.50 9.89
C GLU A 131 10.31 54.37 10.42
N LEU A 132 9.06 54.66 10.77
CA LEU A 132 8.10 53.66 11.23
C LEU A 132 7.82 52.64 10.11
N ARG A 133 7.48 53.10 8.90
CA ARG A 133 7.26 52.23 7.74
C ARG A 133 8.46 51.35 7.42
N LEU A 134 9.70 51.88 7.56
CA LEU A 134 10.91 51.09 7.40
C LEU A 134 11.02 49.98 8.45
N ALA A 135 10.72 50.31 9.72
CA ALA A 135 10.72 49.28 10.79
C ALA A 135 9.66 48.21 10.58
N GLU A 136 8.48 48.55 10.05
CA GLU A 136 7.44 47.57 9.67
C GLU A 136 7.90 46.65 8.54
N ALA A 137 8.59 47.22 7.51
CA ALA A 137 9.17 46.44 6.43
C ALA A 137 10.26 45.47 6.95
N GLU A 138 11.11 45.92 7.90
CA GLU A 138 12.10 45.05 8.55
C GLU A 138 11.47 43.89 9.32
N LEU A 139 10.32 44.09 10.00
CA LEU A 139 9.59 43.04 10.66
C LEU A 139 9.03 42.02 9.64
N LEU A 140 8.52 42.52 8.50
CA LEU A 140 8.04 41.66 7.44
C LEU A 140 9.19 40.78 6.90
N ALA A 141 10.32 41.38 6.57
CA ALA A 141 11.51 40.66 6.11
C ALA A 141 12.03 39.65 7.12
N ALA A 142 12.00 39.95 8.43
CA ALA A 142 12.38 39.00 9.47
C ALA A 142 11.41 37.81 9.55
N LYS A 143 10.10 38.03 9.36
CA LYS A 143 9.09 36.96 9.30
C LYS A 143 9.29 36.07 8.08
N GLU A 144 9.49 36.65 6.91
CA GLU A 144 9.76 35.92 5.65
C GLU A 144 11.03 35.08 5.75
N SER A 145 12.10 35.63 6.33
CA SER A 145 13.35 34.90 6.57
C SER A 145 13.14 33.68 7.48
N ARG A 146 12.31 33.81 8.51
CA ARG A 146 11.95 32.66 9.37
C ARG A 146 11.13 31.62 8.62
N GLU A 147 10.22 32.03 7.74
CA GLU A 147 9.44 31.10 6.91
C GLU A 147 10.35 30.34 5.95
N GLN A 148 11.32 31.02 5.30
CA GLN A 148 12.33 30.36 4.48
C GLN A 148 13.12 29.33 5.29
N ALA A 149 13.54 29.64 6.51
CA ALA A 149 14.21 28.68 7.39
C ALA A 149 13.32 27.48 7.77
N ALA A 150 12.01 27.68 7.90
CA ALA A 150 11.07 26.58 8.14
C ALA A 150 10.94 25.64 6.93
N LEU A 151 10.97 26.18 5.72
CA LEU A 151 10.99 25.40 4.48
C LEU A 151 12.31 24.64 4.31
N GLU A 152 13.44 25.26 4.64
CA GLU A 152 14.76 24.60 4.67
C GLU A 152 14.75 23.41 5.66
N PHE A 153 14.21 23.60 6.86
CA PHE A 153 14.07 22.53 7.83
C PHE A 153 13.22 21.37 7.30
N LYS A 154 12.09 21.67 6.65
CA LYS A 154 11.25 20.65 6.02
C LYS A 154 12.01 19.87 4.96
N GLN A 155 12.81 20.55 4.13
CA GLN A 155 13.66 19.91 3.11
C GLN A 155 14.68 18.96 3.74
N GLN A 156 15.46 19.45 4.75
CA GLN A 156 16.47 18.61 5.40
C GLN A 156 15.85 17.43 6.17
N SER A 157 14.70 17.65 6.81
CA SER A 157 13.96 16.57 7.48
C SER A 157 13.49 15.50 6.51
N SER A 158 13.07 15.89 5.30
CA SER A 158 12.67 14.94 4.25
C SER A 158 13.88 14.15 3.74
N ALA A 159 15.02 14.79 3.56
CA ALA A 159 16.26 14.12 3.17
C ALA A 159 16.71 13.10 4.22
N LEU A 160 16.65 13.46 5.51
CA LEU A 160 16.93 12.55 6.63
C LEU A 160 15.95 11.38 6.66
N ALA A 161 14.66 11.61 6.40
CA ALA A 161 13.64 10.55 6.40
C ALA A 161 13.91 9.48 5.34
N LEU A 162 14.52 9.83 4.19
CA LEU A 162 14.90 8.88 3.14
C LEU A 162 16.00 7.90 3.58
N ARG A 163 16.74 8.21 4.67
CA ARG A 163 17.75 7.32 5.26
C ARG A 163 17.12 6.21 6.11
N THR A 164 15.84 6.29 6.41
CA THR A 164 15.10 5.26 7.18
C THR A 164 14.09 4.59 6.27
N VAL A 165 14.36 3.35 5.90
CA VAL A 165 13.50 2.58 4.99
C VAL A 165 12.50 1.74 5.77
N ARG A 166 11.23 1.85 5.38
CA ARG A 166 10.11 1.19 6.02
C ARG A 166 9.40 0.24 5.06
N SER A 167 8.84 -0.83 5.62
CA SER A 167 7.98 -1.73 4.83
C SER A 167 6.74 -1.00 4.33
N THR A 168 6.40 -1.19 3.06
CA THR A 168 5.17 -0.66 2.45
C THR A 168 3.99 -1.61 2.57
N ILE A 169 4.24 -2.86 2.98
CA ILE A 169 3.24 -3.92 3.12
C ILE A 169 3.40 -4.66 4.45
N ASP A 170 2.35 -5.36 4.84
CA ASP A 170 2.43 -6.43 5.84
C ASP A 170 2.94 -7.69 5.14
N GLY A 171 3.96 -8.35 5.69
CA GLY A 171 4.54 -9.51 5.02
C GLY A 171 5.62 -10.23 5.83
N VAL A 172 6.37 -11.06 5.12
CA VAL A 172 7.49 -11.83 5.67
C VAL A 172 8.74 -11.53 4.86
N VAL A 173 9.88 -11.44 5.53
CA VAL A 173 11.19 -11.28 4.88
C VAL A 173 11.58 -12.62 4.23
N VAL A 174 11.59 -12.63 2.91
CA VAL A 174 11.96 -13.82 2.12
C VAL A 174 13.48 -13.95 2.01
N ASP A 175 14.16 -12.82 1.81
CA ASP A 175 15.61 -12.81 1.67
C ASP A 175 16.21 -11.46 2.09
N GLN A 176 17.48 -11.50 2.51
CA GLN A 176 18.34 -10.35 2.79
C GLN A 176 19.55 -10.42 1.88
N MET A 177 19.72 -9.42 1.03
CA MET A 177 20.76 -9.42 -0.02
C MET A 177 21.89 -8.44 0.27
N LEU A 178 21.65 -7.39 1.06
CA LEU A 178 22.67 -6.46 1.54
C LEU A 178 22.75 -6.47 3.06
N TYR A 179 23.96 -6.29 3.56
CA TYR A 179 24.28 -6.31 4.99
C TYR A 179 24.82 -4.97 5.45
N THR A 180 24.92 -4.78 6.76
CA THR A 180 25.54 -3.61 7.38
C THR A 180 26.96 -3.39 6.83
N GLY A 181 27.27 -2.17 6.44
CA GLY A 181 28.53 -1.78 5.81
C GLY A 181 28.54 -1.84 4.28
N GLU A 182 27.54 -2.48 3.64
CA GLU A 182 27.41 -2.47 2.18
C GLU A 182 26.70 -1.22 1.69
N THR A 183 26.95 -0.83 0.45
CA THR A 183 26.32 0.34 -0.17
C THR A 183 25.01 -0.04 -0.84
N ALA A 184 23.93 0.61 -0.45
CA ALA A 184 22.64 0.55 -1.12
C ALA A 184 22.49 1.71 -2.11
N GLU A 185 21.91 1.42 -3.30
CA GLU A 185 21.73 2.40 -4.37
C GLU A 185 20.29 2.36 -4.90
N PRO A 186 19.72 3.50 -5.33
CA PRO A 186 18.43 3.55 -5.99
C PRO A 186 18.44 2.73 -7.28
N GLY A 187 17.51 1.78 -7.41
CA GLY A 187 17.44 0.91 -8.60
C GLY A 187 18.68 0.03 -8.81
N GLY A 188 19.49 -0.15 -7.76
CA GLY A 188 20.68 -1.00 -7.80
C GLY A 188 20.36 -2.45 -8.20
N LYS A 189 21.36 -3.17 -8.73
CA LYS A 189 21.22 -4.58 -9.16
C LYS A 189 20.84 -5.53 -8.01
N LYS A 190 21.10 -5.12 -6.76
CA LYS A 190 20.77 -5.88 -5.56
C LYS A 190 19.86 -5.03 -4.66
N PRO A 191 18.62 -5.44 -4.42
CA PRO A 191 17.80 -4.85 -3.36
C PRO A 191 18.40 -5.18 -1.99
N VAL A 192 18.03 -4.44 -0.96
CA VAL A 192 18.48 -4.74 0.41
C VAL A 192 17.75 -5.96 0.95
N LEU A 193 16.44 -6.00 0.77
CA LEU A 193 15.54 -7.04 1.28
C LEU A 193 14.52 -7.43 0.21
N LYS A 194 14.05 -8.68 0.30
CA LYS A 194 12.88 -9.16 -0.43
C LYS A 194 11.77 -9.50 0.56
N LEU A 195 10.60 -8.91 0.38
CA LEU A 195 9.41 -9.16 1.19
C LEU A 195 8.35 -9.87 0.37
N ALA A 196 7.56 -10.73 1.02
CA ALA A 196 6.38 -11.33 0.42
C ALA A 196 5.18 -11.16 1.34
N GLN A 197 4.06 -10.73 0.76
CA GLN A 197 2.77 -10.75 1.45
C GLN A 197 2.19 -12.15 1.33
N LEU A 198 2.00 -12.80 2.48
CA LEU A 198 1.53 -14.18 2.57
C LEU A 198 0.10 -14.30 3.12
N ASP A 199 -0.53 -13.20 3.47
CA ASP A 199 -1.95 -13.14 3.87
C ASP A 199 -2.62 -11.91 3.26
N PRO A 200 -3.67 -12.11 2.43
CA PRO A 200 -4.04 -13.39 1.84
C PRO A 200 -2.96 -13.94 0.89
N LEU A 201 -3.05 -15.20 0.50
CA LEU A 201 -2.32 -15.75 -0.64
C LEU A 201 -3.12 -15.54 -1.92
N LYS A 202 -2.44 -15.46 -3.03
CA LYS A 202 -3.04 -15.43 -4.36
C LYS A 202 -2.99 -16.82 -4.96
N VAL A 203 -4.14 -17.35 -5.38
CA VAL A 203 -4.20 -18.63 -6.08
C VAL A 203 -4.54 -18.38 -7.54
N ARG A 204 -3.72 -18.92 -8.41
CA ARG A 204 -3.91 -18.85 -9.85
C ARG A 204 -4.38 -20.22 -10.35
N VAL A 205 -5.58 -20.26 -10.93
CA VAL A 205 -6.18 -21.45 -11.52
C VAL A 205 -6.20 -21.30 -13.02
N MET A 206 -5.74 -22.33 -13.72
CA MET A 206 -5.76 -22.38 -15.17
C MET A 206 -6.98 -23.18 -15.65
N LEU A 207 -7.89 -22.55 -16.36
CA LEU A 207 -9.13 -23.14 -16.80
C LEU A 207 -9.26 -23.17 -18.33
N PRO A 208 -9.82 -24.27 -18.91
CA PRO A 208 -10.12 -24.33 -20.33
C PRO A 208 -11.15 -23.28 -20.75
N MET A 209 -11.10 -22.83 -22.02
CA MET A 209 -12.08 -21.88 -22.57
C MET A 209 -13.52 -22.38 -22.47
N ALA A 210 -13.76 -23.69 -22.51
CA ALA A 210 -15.10 -24.29 -22.43
C ALA A 210 -15.87 -23.91 -21.15
N VAL A 211 -15.16 -23.53 -20.07
CA VAL A 211 -15.75 -23.11 -18.79
C VAL A 211 -15.65 -21.59 -18.56
N PHE A 212 -15.30 -20.82 -19.58
CA PHE A 212 -15.22 -19.38 -19.48
C PHE A 212 -16.58 -18.78 -19.08
N GLY A 213 -16.55 -17.88 -18.08
CA GLY A 213 -17.73 -17.21 -17.56
C GLY A 213 -18.62 -18.03 -16.62
N LYS A 214 -18.31 -19.29 -16.38
CA LYS A 214 -19.08 -20.12 -15.42
C LYS A 214 -18.78 -19.78 -13.98
N LEU A 215 -17.54 -19.37 -13.63
CA LEU A 215 -17.17 -18.89 -12.29
C LEU A 215 -17.63 -17.44 -12.09
N LYS A 216 -18.23 -17.19 -10.93
CA LYS A 216 -18.70 -15.86 -10.51
C LYS A 216 -17.72 -15.24 -9.51
N LEU A 217 -17.58 -13.92 -9.59
CA LEU A 217 -16.83 -13.17 -8.56
C LEU A 217 -17.47 -13.40 -7.17
N GLY A 218 -16.62 -13.63 -6.17
CA GLY A 218 -17.05 -13.93 -4.81
C GLY A 218 -17.43 -15.39 -4.56
N GLN A 219 -17.43 -16.25 -5.57
CA GLN A 219 -17.68 -17.69 -5.42
C GLN A 219 -16.54 -18.33 -4.61
N VAL A 220 -16.89 -19.19 -3.65
CA VAL A 220 -15.91 -19.95 -2.87
C VAL A 220 -15.56 -21.23 -3.63
N VAL A 221 -14.27 -21.52 -3.68
CA VAL A 221 -13.70 -22.68 -4.35
C VAL A 221 -12.88 -23.47 -3.33
N GLU A 222 -13.08 -24.80 -3.30
CA GLU A 222 -12.29 -25.71 -2.49
C GLU A 222 -10.98 -26.05 -3.21
N LEU A 223 -9.87 -25.97 -2.48
CA LEU A 223 -8.52 -26.25 -2.98
C LEU A 223 -7.88 -27.37 -2.15
N SER A 224 -7.13 -28.25 -2.81
CA SER A 224 -6.32 -29.29 -2.17
C SER A 224 -4.85 -29.06 -2.55
N PRO A 225 -3.98 -28.62 -1.61
CA PRO A 225 -2.54 -28.45 -1.86
C PRO A 225 -1.86 -29.81 -2.08
N GLU A 226 -0.89 -29.87 -3.02
CA GLU A 226 -0.15 -31.12 -3.30
C GLU A 226 0.61 -31.66 -2.09
N HIS A 227 1.17 -30.78 -1.25
CA HIS A 227 1.93 -31.20 -0.06
C HIS A 227 1.04 -31.74 1.08
N ALA A 228 -0.27 -31.46 1.04
CA ALA A 228 -1.25 -31.91 2.03
C ALA A 228 -2.61 -32.18 1.36
N PRO A 229 -2.74 -33.24 0.54
CA PRO A 229 -3.94 -33.49 -0.29
C PRO A 229 -5.23 -33.67 0.52
N GLN A 230 -5.13 -34.07 1.78
CA GLN A 230 -6.28 -34.24 2.69
C GLN A 230 -6.77 -32.92 3.28
N THR A 231 -5.98 -31.83 3.15
CA THR A 231 -6.34 -30.52 3.66
C THR A 231 -7.20 -29.80 2.64
N LYS A 232 -8.39 -29.39 3.04
CA LYS A 232 -9.30 -28.60 2.23
C LYS A 232 -9.17 -27.14 2.61
N LEU A 233 -8.78 -26.31 1.65
CA LEU A 233 -8.68 -24.87 1.80
C LEU A 233 -9.80 -24.20 1.02
N GLN A 234 -10.34 -23.11 1.55
CA GLN A 234 -11.36 -22.33 0.88
C GLN A 234 -10.80 -21.01 0.37
N ALA A 235 -10.87 -20.80 -0.93
CA ALA A 235 -10.46 -19.58 -1.59
C ALA A 235 -11.64 -18.92 -2.29
N THR A 236 -11.61 -17.60 -2.39
CA THR A 236 -12.70 -16.82 -3.00
C THR A 236 -12.27 -16.27 -4.33
N VAL A 237 -13.08 -16.44 -5.38
CA VAL A 237 -12.84 -15.90 -6.71
C VAL A 237 -12.82 -14.38 -6.65
N ARG A 238 -11.67 -13.80 -6.97
CA ARG A 238 -11.45 -12.37 -6.98
C ARG A 238 -11.52 -11.76 -8.37
N HIS A 239 -10.93 -12.45 -9.34
CA HIS A 239 -10.81 -11.93 -10.70
C HIS A 239 -10.73 -13.08 -11.70
N THR A 240 -11.36 -12.88 -12.87
CA THR A 240 -11.22 -13.76 -14.04
C THR A 240 -10.65 -12.93 -15.17
N ASP A 241 -9.56 -13.38 -15.76
CA ASP A 241 -8.96 -12.71 -16.90
C ASP A 241 -9.93 -12.69 -18.10
N LYS A 242 -9.99 -11.54 -18.75
CA LYS A 242 -10.75 -11.36 -19.99
C LYS A 242 -9.89 -11.62 -21.22
N VAL A 243 -8.59 -11.74 -21.04
CA VAL A 243 -7.63 -12.08 -22.10
C VAL A 243 -7.40 -13.59 -22.05
N LEU A 244 -7.70 -14.24 -23.15
CA LEU A 244 -7.57 -15.68 -23.30
C LEU A 244 -6.24 -15.99 -23.98
N ASP A 245 -5.57 -17.04 -23.54
CA ASP A 245 -4.40 -17.56 -24.23
C ASP A 245 -4.85 -18.51 -25.34
N ALA A 246 -4.78 -18.03 -26.58
CA ALA A 246 -5.19 -18.81 -27.74
C ALA A 246 -4.27 -20.03 -28.03
N ALA A 247 -3.01 -19.99 -27.57
CA ALA A 247 -2.06 -21.07 -27.79
C ALA A 247 -2.36 -22.28 -26.91
N SER A 248 -2.70 -22.04 -25.64
CA SER A 248 -3.07 -23.10 -24.68
C SER A 248 -4.57 -23.39 -24.65
N GLY A 249 -5.41 -22.53 -25.22
CA GLY A 249 -6.87 -22.61 -25.10
C GLY A 249 -7.39 -22.42 -23.69
N THR A 250 -6.67 -21.66 -22.84
CA THR A 250 -6.99 -21.46 -21.44
C THR A 250 -7.16 -20.00 -21.05
N HIS A 251 -7.72 -19.78 -19.88
CA HIS A 251 -7.79 -18.48 -19.22
C HIS A 251 -7.42 -18.63 -17.72
N MET A 252 -6.99 -17.53 -17.14
CA MET A 252 -6.60 -17.51 -15.73
C MET A 252 -7.75 -16.98 -14.86
N VAL A 253 -7.92 -17.64 -13.71
CA VAL A 253 -8.79 -17.17 -12.62
C VAL A 253 -7.94 -17.01 -11.37
N PHE A 254 -8.11 -15.88 -10.70
CA PHE A 254 -7.39 -15.54 -9.48
C PHE A 254 -8.33 -15.59 -8.29
N LEU A 255 -7.88 -16.28 -7.23
CA LEU A 255 -8.60 -16.40 -5.99
C LEU A 255 -7.76 -15.87 -4.84
N ASP A 256 -8.44 -15.33 -3.83
CA ASP A 256 -7.83 -14.95 -2.56
C ASP A 256 -8.00 -16.10 -1.57
N LEU A 257 -6.90 -16.56 -1.00
CA LEU A 257 -6.84 -17.61 0.01
C LEU A 257 -6.39 -17.01 1.35
N PRO A 258 -7.26 -16.93 2.37
CA PRO A 258 -6.87 -16.45 3.69
C PRO A 258 -5.79 -17.35 4.31
N ASN A 259 -4.74 -16.71 4.88
CA ASN A 259 -3.60 -17.43 5.45
C ASN A 259 -3.07 -16.73 6.73
N LYS A 260 -3.95 -16.30 7.61
CA LYS A 260 -3.63 -15.55 8.84
C LYS A 260 -2.58 -16.23 9.72
N THR A 261 -2.61 -17.56 9.79
CA THR A 261 -1.66 -18.36 10.56
C THR A 261 -0.34 -18.59 9.85
N LEU A 262 -0.24 -18.28 8.55
CA LEU A 262 0.90 -18.54 7.65
C LEU A 262 1.26 -20.04 7.53
N ASN A 263 0.30 -20.93 7.77
CA ASN A 263 0.52 -22.38 7.70
C ASN A 263 0.57 -22.90 6.27
N THR A 264 -0.06 -22.19 5.32
CA THR A 264 0.00 -22.56 3.91
C THR A 264 1.21 -21.88 3.26
N PRO A 265 2.20 -22.67 2.78
CA PRO A 265 3.36 -22.10 2.12
C PRO A 265 3.00 -21.64 0.70
N ALA A 266 3.53 -20.47 0.31
CA ALA A 266 3.47 -20.00 -1.06
C ALA A 266 4.46 -20.79 -1.95
N GLY A 267 4.18 -20.86 -3.26
CA GLY A 267 4.95 -21.66 -4.20
C GLY A 267 4.45 -23.11 -4.31
N THR A 268 3.32 -23.43 -3.69
CA THR A 268 2.74 -24.78 -3.67
C THR A 268 1.75 -24.96 -4.83
N LYS A 269 1.87 -26.06 -5.56
CA LYS A 269 0.84 -26.51 -6.51
C LYS A 269 -0.39 -27.01 -5.75
N CYS A 270 -1.54 -26.93 -6.38
CA CYS A 270 -2.82 -27.35 -5.81
C CYS A 270 -3.77 -27.87 -6.90
N LYS A 271 -4.85 -28.51 -6.47
CA LYS A 271 -6.02 -28.81 -7.29
C LYS A 271 -7.19 -27.96 -6.81
N ALA A 272 -7.86 -27.33 -7.75
CA ALA A 272 -9.10 -26.59 -7.50
C ALA A 272 -10.29 -27.47 -7.90
N HIS A 273 -11.19 -27.72 -6.94
CA HIS A 273 -12.39 -28.53 -7.15
C HIS A 273 -13.53 -27.60 -7.59
N LEU A 274 -13.95 -27.72 -8.83
CA LEU A 274 -14.95 -26.83 -9.42
C LEU A 274 -16.15 -27.64 -9.92
N ASP A 275 -17.36 -27.23 -9.49
CA ASP A 275 -18.61 -27.75 -9.96
C ASP A 275 -19.26 -26.74 -10.91
N PHE A 276 -19.58 -27.15 -12.15
CA PHE A 276 -20.15 -26.30 -13.20
C PHE A 276 -21.53 -26.74 -13.65
#